data_9d2330de5d17e04c8ea963058e8c6bcf
#
_entry.id   9d2330de5d17e04c8ea963058e8c6bcf
#
_cell.length_a   1.000
_cell.length_b   1.000
_cell.length_c   1.000
_cell.angle_alpha   90.00
_cell.angle_beta   90.00
_cell.angle_gamma   90.00
#
_symmetry.space_group_name_H-M   'P 1'
#
loop_
_entity.id
_entity.type
_entity.pdbx_description
1 polymer ?
#
loop_
_entity_poly.entity_id
_entity_poly.type
_entity_poly.pdbx_seq_one_letter_code
_entity_poly.pdbx_strand_id
1 'polypeptide(L)'
;SITQSMLIKSSLNAAHAQYKTLLYSRGKLFSDHQIWELLGATVLIGQNDTKNEYFTLDNAREINTFALETSLGHLSMWSLNRDQQCGENYTNTNTLKTFCSGMKQTDGEFATTLGSGFRGTPGTLVDFDNASWNSSQQAYPTWEPDVLYKQGDKVIWNGNIYESLGN
;
A
#
# COMPACT_ATOMS: atom_id res chain seq x y z
N SER A 1 12.01 26.22 -0.92
CA SER A 1 12.29 25.06 -0.06
C SER A 1 11.94 23.79 -0.82
N ILE A 2 12.63 22.70 -0.54
CA ILE A 2 12.33 21.37 -1.11
C ILE A 2 11.10 20.86 -0.40
N THR A 3 10.09 20.41 -1.16
CA THR A 3 8.84 19.84 -0.63
C THR A 3 8.89 18.31 -0.67
N GLN A 4 8.03 17.64 0.13
CA GLN A 4 7.92 16.17 0.11
C GLN A 4 7.51 15.66 -1.28
N SER A 5 6.61 16.35 -1.96
CA SER A 5 6.21 16.01 -3.33
C SER A 5 7.38 16.07 -4.32
N MET A 6 8.27 17.06 -4.21
CA MET A 6 9.46 17.14 -5.06
C MET A 6 10.40 15.96 -4.85
N LEU A 7 10.63 15.55 -3.59
CA LEU A 7 11.47 14.39 -3.26
C LEU A 7 10.87 13.09 -3.80
N ILE A 8 9.56 12.90 -3.64
CA ILE A 8 8.84 11.73 -4.14
C ILE A 8 8.91 11.66 -5.66
N LYS A 9 8.63 12.76 -6.38
CA LYS A 9 8.74 12.84 -7.83
C LYS A 9 10.16 12.50 -8.31
N SER A 10 11.17 13.05 -7.64
CA SER A 10 12.58 12.75 -7.96
C SER A 10 12.90 11.27 -7.79
N SER A 11 12.46 10.67 -6.68
CA SER A 11 12.66 9.24 -6.40
C SER A 11 11.95 8.35 -7.43
N LEU A 12 10.72 8.68 -7.81
CA LEU A 12 9.96 7.96 -8.83
C LEU A 12 10.62 8.04 -10.21
N ASN A 13 11.10 9.22 -10.60
CA ASN A 13 11.84 9.37 -11.87
C ASN A 13 13.14 8.55 -11.87
N ALA A 14 13.86 8.52 -10.75
CA ALA A 14 15.06 7.69 -10.62
C ALA A 14 14.72 6.19 -10.68
N ALA A 15 13.66 5.75 -10.01
CA ALA A 15 13.19 4.37 -10.06
C ALA A 15 12.77 3.96 -11.48
N HIS A 16 12.05 4.84 -12.20
CA HIS A 16 11.67 4.62 -13.59
C HIS A 16 12.91 4.43 -14.48
N ALA A 17 13.91 5.32 -14.38
CA ALA A 17 15.14 5.23 -15.17
C ALA A 17 15.93 3.94 -14.87
N GLN A 18 16.04 3.57 -13.59
CA GLN A 18 16.72 2.34 -13.18
C GLN A 18 15.98 1.10 -13.70
N TYR A 19 14.65 1.07 -13.57
CA TYR A 19 13.86 -0.06 -14.02
C TYR A 19 13.88 -0.20 -15.53
N LYS A 20 13.83 0.90 -16.28
CA LYS A 20 14.02 0.92 -17.73
C LYS A 20 15.35 0.30 -18.14
N THR A 21 16.44 0.70 -17.48
CA THR A 21 17.78 0.14 -17.74
C THR A 21 17.83 -1.35 -17.44
N LEU A 22 17.23 -1.80 -16.35
CA LEU A 22 17.17 -3.20 -15.97
C LEU A 22 16.38 -4.03 -17.01
N LEU A 23 15.21 -3.56 -17.43
CA LEU A 23 14.39 -4.24 -18.43
C LEU A 23 15.15 -4.36 -19.76
N TYR A 24 15.75 -3.25 -20.21
CA TYR A 24 16.54 -3.24 -21.44
C TYR A 24 17.73 -4.23 -21.39
N SER A 25 18.46 -4.30 -20.28
CA SER A 25 19.54 -5.26 -20.09
C SER A 25 19.09 -6.72 -20.13
N ARG A 26 17.80 -6.97 -19.92
CA ARG A 26 17.16 -8.27 -20.00
C ARG A 26 16.48 -8.54 -21.35
N GLY A 27 16.75 -7.69 -22.36
CA GLY A 27 16.17 -7.79 -23.70
C GLY A 27 14.65 -7.48 -23.74
N LYS A 28 14.12 -6.81 -22.71
CA LYS A 28 12.71 -6.43 -22.63
C LYS A 28 12.54 -4.95 -22.99
N LEU A 29 11.85 -4.70 -24.10
CA LEU A 29 11.57 -3.35 -24.57
C LEU A 29 10.17 -2.94 -24.13
N PHE A 30 10.09 -2.05 -23.16
CA PHE A 30 8.86 -1.43 -22.68
C PHE A 30 8.90 0.06 -23.00
N SER A 31 7.76 0.65 -23.35
CA SER A 31 7.61 2.09 -23.44
C SER A 31 7.70 2.73 -22.05
N ASP A 32 7.97 4.03 -21.99
CA ASP A 32 7.98 4.76 -20.71
C ASP A 32 6.63 4.64 -19.99
N HIS A 33 5.52 4.73 -20.71
CA HIS A 33 4.18 4.52 -20.18
C HIS A 33 4.02 3.14 -19.52
N GLN A 34 4.40 2.07 -20.21
CA GLN A 34 4.34 0.71 -19.66
C GLN A 34 5.21 0.53 -18.42
N ILE A 35 6.33 1.24 -18.35
CA ILE A 35 7.21 1.21 -17.17
C ILE A 35 6.55 1.94 -15.99
N TRP A 36 5.91 3.08 -16.24
CA TRP A 36 5.17 3.81 -15.21
C TRP A 36 4.00 2.99 -14.65
N GLU A 37 3.29 2.24 -15.48
CA GLU A 37 2.22 1.33 -15.05
C GLU A 37 2.71 0.20 -14.13
N LEU A 38 3.99 -0.14 -14.18
CA LEU A 38 4.62 -1.14 -13.31
C LEU A 38 5.17 -0.57 -12.00
N LEU A 39 5.17 0.73 -11.85
CA LEU A 39 5.68 1.43 -10.67
C LEU A 39 4.55 1.89 -9.77
N GLY A 40 4.87 2.05 -8.50
CA GLY A 40 3.95 2.59 -7.52
C GLY A 40 4.65 3.44 -6.48
N ALA A 41 3.86 4.23 -5.77
CA ALA A 41 4.32 5.00 -4.63
C ALA A 41 3.41 4.78 -3.43
N THR A 42 4.02 4.70 -2.24
CA THR A 42 3.31 4.75 -0.96
C THR A 42 3.81 5.96 -0.19
N VAL A 43 2.91 6.86 0.17
CA VAL A 43 3.24 8.09 0.88
C VAL A 43 2.86 8.00 2.36
N LEU A 44 3.67 8.59 3.23
CA LEU A 44 3.35 8.74 4.65
C LEU A 44 2.60 10.06 4.84
N ILE A 45 1.28 9.99 5.02
CA ILE A 45 0.42 11.17 5.08
C ILE A 45 0.61 11.96 6.38
N GLY A 46 0.51 13.28 6.29
CA GLY A 46 0.60 14.18 7.43
C GLY A 46 1.99 14.29 8.02
N GLN A 47 2.06 14.39 9.34
CA GLN A 47 3.31 14.43 10.09
C GLN A 47 4.11 13.15 9.87
N ASN A 48 5.34 13.29 9.42
CA ASN A 48 6.29 12.19 9.26
C ASN A 48 6.97 11.83 10.59
N ASP A 49 7.75 10.76 10.56
CA ASP A 49 8.60 10.30 11.67
C ASP A 49 9.78 11.23 11.92
N THR A 50 10.20 12.00 10.93
CA THR A 50 11.19 13.07 11.08
C THR A 50 10.50 14.36 11.51
N LYS A 51 11.05 15.01 12.54
CA LYS A 51 10.53 16.27 13.05
C LYS A 51 10.51 17.34 11.96
N ASN A 52 9.42 18.10 11.89
CA ASN A 52 9.17 19.17 10.90
C ASN A 52 9.05 18.70 9.46
N GLU A 53 8.93 17.41 9.21
CA GLU A 53 8.58 16.88 7.89
C GLU A 53 7.09 16.54 7.85
N TYR A 54 6.44 17.07 6.81
CA TYR A 54 4.99 16.91 6.63
C TYR A 54 4.69 16.59 5.17
N PHE A 55 3.88 15.57 4.96
CA PHE A 55 3.21 15.36 3.68
C PHE A 55 1.82 15.99 3.75
N THR A 56 1.67 17.15 3.13
CA THR A 56 0.45 17.97 3.21
C THR A 56 -0.58 17.56 2.17
N LEU A 57 -1.81 18.07 2.29
CA LEU A 57 -2.83 17.91 1.25
C LEU A 57 -2.41 18.54 -0.09
N ASP A 58 -1.62 19.62 -0.09
CA ASP A 58 -1.06 20.17 -1.31
C ASP A 58 -0.05 19.20 -1.95
N ASN A 59 0.80 18.56 -1.14
CA ASN A 59 1.66 17.49 -1.64
C ASN A 59 0.86 16.33 -2.22
N ALA A 60 -0.27 15.97 -1.59
CA ALA A 60 -1.16 14.92 -2.10
C ALA A 60 -1.74 15.28 -3.48
N ARG A 61 -2.18 16.52 -3.66
CA ARG A 61 -2.68 17.02 -4.97
C ARG A 61 -1.58 16.97 -6.04
N GLU A 62 -0.37 17.41 -5.70
CA GLU A 62 0.76 17.40 -6.62
C GLU A 62 1.20 15.98 -7.01
N ILE A 63 1.19 15.03 -6.07
CA ILE A 63 1.51 13.64 -6.35
C ILE A 63 0.39 12.97 -7.15
N ASN A 64 -0.88 13.25 -6.84
CA ASN A 64 -2.00 12.77 -7.65
C ASN A 64 -1.90 13.25 -9.10
N THR A 65 -1.65 14.54 -9.33
CA THR A 65 -1.46 15.10 -10.66
C THR A 65 -0.32 14.39 -11.40
N PHE A 66 0.84 14.26 -10.75
CA PHE A 66 2.00 13.57 -11.33
C PHE A 66 1.68 12.10 -11.67
N ALA A 67 0.97 11.41 -10.78
CA ALA A 67 0.61 10.01 -11.00
C ALA A 67 -0.32 9.84 -12.21
N LEU A 68 -1.28 10.74 -12.39
CA LEU A 68 -2.18 10.73 -13.54
C LEU A 68 -1.45 11.07 -14.85
N GLU A 69 -0.57 12.08 -14.83
CA GLU A 69 0.20 12.52 -16.00
C GLU A 69 1.17 11.45 -16.48
N THR A 70 1.77 10.71 -15.56
CA THR A 70 2.73 9.63 -15.88
C THR A 70 2.08 8.28 -16.11
N SER A 71 0.82 8.10 -15.74
CA SER A 71 0.15 6.81 -15.67
C SER A 71 0.77 5.85 -14.66
N LEU A 72 1.15 6.38 -13.48
CA LEU A 72 1.66 5.58 -12.38
C LEU A 72 0.68 4.47 -12.03
N GLY A 73 1.15 3.22 -12.02
CA GLY A 73 0.29 2.05 -11.87
C GLY A 73 -0.34 1.89 -10.49
N HIS A 74 0.28 2.45 -9.46
CA HIS A 74 -0.21 2.32 -8.09
C HIS A 74 0.13 3.53 -7.24
N LEU A 75 -0.86 4.03 -6.51
CA LEU A 75 -0.68 5.07 -5.50
C LEU A 75 -1.38 4.66 -4.22
N SER A 76 -0.64 4.60 -3.15
CA SER A 76 -1.14 4.22 -1.83
C SER A 76 -0.62 5.15 -0.75
N MET A 77 -1.15 5.01 0.45
CA MET A 77 -0.75 5.82 1.59
C MET A 77 -0.58 4.98 2.86
N TRP A 78 0.25 5.46 3.75
CA TRP A 78 0.33 5.00 5.12
C TRP A 78 -0.18 6.13 6.03
N SER A 79 -1.32 5.99 6.67
CA SER A 79 -2.20 4.82 6.66
C SER A 79 -3.65 5.29 6.82
N LEU A 80 -4.58 4.43 6.45
CA LEU A 80 -6.01 4.72 6.48
C LEU A 80 -6.49 5.24 7.84
N ASN A 81 -6.04 4.63 8.92
CA ASN A 81 -6.38 5.03 10.29
C ASN A 81 -5.81 6.40 10.70
N ARG A 82 -4.85 6.92 9.94
CA ARG A 82 -4.29 8.26 10.14
C ARG A 82 -4.99 9.33 9.31
N ASP A 83 -5.84 8.96 8.36
CA ASP A 83 -6.49 9.91 7.45
C ASP A 83 -7.66 10.62 8.11
N GLN A 84 -7.36 11.26 9.23
CA GLN A 84 -8.25 12.09 10.02
C GLN A 84 -7.46 13.12 10.84
N GLN A 85 -8.16 14.17 11.27
CA GLN A 85 -7.61 15.23 12.12
C GLN A 85 -7.37 14.73 13.55
N CYS A 86 -6.36 15.27 14.24
CA CYS A 86 -6.04 14.93 15.63
C CYS A 86 -6.92 15.66 16.67
N GLY A 87 -8.21 15.82 16.41
CA GLY A 87 -9.14 16.58 17.24
C GLY A 87 -9.17 18.07 16.87
N GLU A 88 -9.76 18.90 17.72
CA GLU A 88 -9.95 20.33 17.45
C GLU A 88 -8.65 21.11 17.27
N ASN A 89 -7.62 20.72 18.00
CA ASN A 89 -6.27 21.27 17.89
C ASN A 89 -5.38 20.34 17.04
N TYR A 90 -5.75 20.16 15.76
CA TYR A 90 -5.02 19.34 14.81
C TYR A 90 -3.54 19.72 14.68
N THR A 91 -3.18 20.90 15.12
CA THR A 91 -1.90 21.52 14.88
C THR A 91 -0.75 20.80 15.57
N ASN A 92 0.18 20.38 14.72
CA ASN A 92 1.58 20.26 15.04
C ASN A 92 1.88 19.44 16.29
N THR A 93 1.62 18.16 16.20
CA THR A 93 1.99 17.26 17.28
C THR A 93 3.51 17.13 17.41
N ASN A 94 4.31 17.66 16.46
CA ASN A 94 5.78 17.49 16.33
C ASN A 94 6.26 16.03 16.41
N THR A 95 5.33 15.10 16.50
CA THR A 95 5.58 13.67 16.57
C THR A 95 4.50 12.95 15.79
N LEU A 96 4.91 11.95 15.05
CA LEU A 96 4.01 11.05 14.34
C LEU A 96 3.00 10.43 15.31
N LYS A 97 1.72 10.45 14.95
CA LYS A 97 0.64 9.75 15.64
C LYS A 97 0.16 8.59 14.79
N THR A 98 -0.20 7.49 15.42
CA THR A 98 -0.67 6.29 14.71
C THR A 98 -2.15 6.35 14.34
N PHE A 99 -2.91 7.31 14.84
CA PHE A 99 -4.36 7.39 14.71
C PHE A 99 -4.86 8.70 14.09
N CYS A 100 -3.97 9.61 13.69
CA CYS A 100 -4.33 10.87 13.04
C CYS A 100 -3.14 11.45 12.28
N SER A 101 -3.39 12.35 11.31
CA SER A 101 -2.36 12.88 10.42
C SER A 101 -1.52 14.00 11.01
N GLY A 102 -2.04 14.73 11.99
CA GLY A 102 -1.45 15.98 12.47
C GLY A 102 -1.69 17.18 11.54
N MET A 103 -2.59 17.03 10.57
CA MET A 103 -2.95 18.07 9.60
C MET A 103 -4.40 18.50 9.80
N LYS A 104 -4.71 19.75 9.39
CA LYS A 104 -6.09 20.20 9.27
C LYS A 104 -6.71 19.55 8.06
N GLN A 105 -7.73 18.75 8.26
CA GLN A 105 -8.41 18.01 7.21
C GLN A 105 -9.78 17.52 7.66
N THR A 106 -10.57 17.06 6.71
CA THR A 106 -11.73 16.21 6.95
C THR A 106 -11.31 14.73 6.94
N ASP A 107 -12.14 13.86 7.53
CA ASP A 107 -11.87 12.42 7.54
C ASP A 107 -11.84 11.85 6.11
N GLY A 108 -10.80 11.11 5.78
CA GLY A 108 -10.61 10.53 4.45
C GLY A 108 -10.15 11.51 3.36
N GLU A 109 -9.72 12.71 3.71
CA GLU A 109 -9.37 13.73 2.72
C GLU A 109 -8.10 13.40 1.94
N PHE A 110 -7.09 12.76 2.56
CA PHE A 110 -5.92 12.28 1.83
C PHE A 110 -6.28 11.17 0.86
N ALA A 111 -7.09 10.20 1.27
CA ALA A 111 -7.55 9.11 0.41
C ALA A 111 -8.32 9.65 -0.80
N THR A 112 -9.25 10.58 -0.56
CA THR A 112 -10.03 11.23 -1.61
C THR A 112 -9.14 12.01 -2.58
N THR A 113 -8.16 12.76 -2.04
CA THR A 113 -7.25 13.58 -2.84
C THR A 113 -6.31 12.72 -3.68
N LEU A 114 -5.66 11.72 -3.07
CA LEU A 114 -4.74 10.82 -3.76
C LEU A 114 -5.45 9.93 -4.79
N GLY A 115 -6.69 9.50 -4.50
CA GLY A 115 -7.48 8.65 -5.39
C GLY A 115 -8.22 9.40 -6.50
N SER A 116 -8.22 10.73 -6.48
CA SER A 116 -8.95 11.53 -7.47
C SER A 116 -8.49 11.22 -8.90
N GLY A 117 -9.45 10.95 -9.80
CA GLY A 117 -9.16 10.68 -11.22
C GLY A 117 -8.61 9.29 -11.53
N PHE A 118 -8.22 8.50 -10.54
CA PHE A 118 -7.88 7.09 -10.76
C PHE A 118 -9.14 6.32 -11.17
N ARG A 119 -9.06 5.67 -12.33
CA ARG A 119 -10.15 4.89 -12.93
C ARG A 119 -9.63 3.51 -13.30
N GLY A 120 -9.33 2.71 -12.29
CA GLY A 120 -9.06 1.29 -12.49
C GLY A 120 -10.37 0.52 -12.59
N THR A 121 -10.38 -0.57 -13.30
CA THR A 121 -11.39 -1.60 -13.08
C THR A 121 -11.06 -2.24 -11.75
N PRO A 122 -11.92 -2.13 -10.71
CA PRO A 122 -11.69 -2.87 -9.49
C PRO A 122 -11.50 -4.34 -9.86
N GLY A 123 -10.45 -4.96 -9.36
CA GLY A 123 -10.34 -6.41 -9.44
C GLY A 123 -11.62 -7.02 -8.87
N THR A 124 -12.00 -8.17 -9.34
CA THR A 124 -13.10 -8.91 -8.74
C THR A 124 -12.80 -9.01 -7.26
N LEU A 125 -13.68 -8.42 -6.44
CA LEU A 125 -13.60 -8.63 -4.99
C LEU A 125 -13.67 -10.14 -4.80
N VAL A 126 -12.59 -10.71 -4.31
CA VAL A 126 -12.64 -12.08 -3.81
C VAL A 126 -13.55 -11.98 -2.60
N ASP A 127 -14.78 -12.43 -2.75
CA ASP A 127 -15.69 -12.64 -1.63
C ASP A 127 -15.09 -13.76 -0.78
N PHE A 128 -14.36 -13.36 0.26
CA PHE A 128 -13.74 -14.30 1.18
C PHE A 128 -14.75 -15.15 1.93
N ASP A 129 -16.01 -14.70 2.03
CA ASP A 129 -17.09 -15.46 2.66
C ASP A 129 -17.71 -16.47 1.69
N ASN A 130 -17.68 -16.18 0.39
CA ASN A 130 -18.13 -17.04 -0.71
C ASN A 130 -17.00 -17.45 -1.65
N ALA A 131 -15.77 -16.96 -1.46
CA ALA A 131 -14.67 -17.68 -2.05
C ALA A 131 -14.87 -19.11 -1.56
N SER A 132 -15.41 -19.91 -2.45
CA SER A 132 -15.30 -21.34 -2.31
C SER A 132 -13.79 -21.62 -2.28
N TRP A 133 -13.20 -21.44 -1.15
CA TRP A 133 -12.12 -22.30 -0.75
C TRP A 133 -12.76 -23.68 -0.86
N ASN A 134 -12.88 -24.10 -2.12
CA ASN A 134 -13.31 -25.43 -2.41
C ASN A 134 -12.46 -26.29 -1.50
N SER A 135 -13.11 -27.08 -0.68
CA SER A 135 -12.46 -28.13 0.10
C SER A 135 -11.53 -28.99 -0.78
N SER A 136 -11.69 -28.94 -2.11
CA SER A 136 -10.79 -29.50 -3.12
C SER A 136 -9.50 -28.68 -3.38
N GLN A 137 -9.43 -27.43 -2.93
CA GLN A 137 -8.21 -26.61 -2.97
C GLN A 137 -7.62 -26.34 -1.58
N GLN A 138 -8.24 -26.91 -0.55
CA GLN A 138 -7.66 -26.89 0.78
C GLN A 138 -6.48 -27.87 0.77
N ALA A 139 -5.28 -27.32 0.63
CA ALA A 139 -4.05 -28.11 0.52
C ALA A 139 -3.78 -28.97 1.78
N TYR A 140 -4.47 -28.66 2.88
CA TYR A 140 -4.28 -29.32 4.16
C TYR A 140 -5.62 -29.51 4.88
N PRO A 141 -5.78 -30.61 5.66
CA PRO A 141 -6.98 -30.86 6.45
C PRO A 141 -7.13 -29.79 7.55
N THR A 142 -8.38 -29.58 7.98
CA THR A 142 -8.63 -28.79 9.19
C THR A 142 -8.10 -29.55 10.41
N TRP A 143 -7.50 -28.81 11.35
CA TRP A 143 -7.08 -29.38 12.62
C TRP A 143 -8.30 -29.92 13.40
N GLU A 144 -8.16 -31.09 13.94
CA GLU A 144 -9.17 -31.72 14.79
C GLU A 144 -8.54 -32.11 16.14
N PRO A 145 -9.27 -31.91 17.27
CA PRO A 145 -8.82 -32.43 18.55
C PRO A 145 -8.80 -33.96 18.51
N ASP A 146 -7.91 -34.55 19.28
CA ASP A 146 -7.75 -36.00 19.43
C ASP A 146 -7.26 -36.77 18.19
N VAL A 147 -6.79 -36.05 17.16
CA VAL A 147 -6.09 -36.64 16.01
C VAL A 147 -4.59 -36.56 16.25
N LEU A 148 -3.89 -37.71 16.08
CA LEU A 148 -2.43 -37.78 16.16
C LEU A 148 -1.85 -37.37 14.81
N TYR A 149 -1.15 -36.23 14.80
CA TYR A 149 -0.42 -35.72 13.64
C TYR A 149 1.05 -36.15 13.71
N LYS A 150 1.57 -36.63 12.62
CA LYS A 150 2.99 -36.98 12.49
C LYS A 150 3.84 -35.71 12.25
N GLN A 151 5.11 -35.78 12.56
CA GLN A 151 6.04 -34.72 12.22
C GLN A 151 5.96 -34.38 10.73
N GLY A 152 5.78 -33.10 10.41
CA GLY A 152 5.64 -32.57 9.05
C GLY A 152 4.20 -32.55 8.52
N ASP A 153 3.22 -33.13 9.23
CA ASP A 153 1.81 -33.00 8.84
C ASP A 153 1.38 -31.55 8.98
N LYS A 154 0.65 -31.07 7.97
CA LYS A 154 0.13 -29.70 7.96
C LYS A 154 -1.39 -29.71 8.10
N VAL A 155 -1.88 -28.81 8.92
CA VAL A 155 -3.30 -28.62 9.18
C VAL A 155 -3.67 -27.14 9.18
N ILE A 156 -4.95 -26.85 8.95
CA ILE A 156 -5.49 -25.50 9.04
C ILE A 156 -6.26 -25.39 10.36
N TRP A 157 -5.94 -24.37 11.13
CA TRP A 157 -6.68 -23.99 12.32
C TRP A 157 -6.82 -22.47 12.40
N ASN A 158 -8.04 -21.99 12.62
CA ASN A 158 -8.37 -20.56 12.63
C ASN A 158 -7.80 -19.80 11.42
N GLY A 159 -7.86 -20.40 10.22
CA GLY A 159 -7.41 -19.78 8.98
C GLY A 159 -5.87 -19.76 8.77
N ASN A 160 -5.10 -20.32 9.71
CA ASN A 160 -3.65 -20.42 9.60
C ASN A 160 -3.20 -21.87 9.38
N ILE A 161 -2.08 -22.04 8.69
CA ILE A 161 -1.45 -23.34 8.47
C ILE A 161 -0.44 -23.60 9.59
N TYR A 162 -0.57 -24.75 10.24
CA TYR A 162 0.35 -25.23 11.26
C TYR A 162 0.99 -26.54 10.80
N GLU A 163 2.26 -26.69 11.12
CA GLU A 163 3.00 -27.92 10.88
C GLU A 163 3.29 -28.62 12.20
N SER A 164 2.98 -29.90 12.28
CA SER A 164 3.27 -30.70 13.45
C SER A 164 4.78 -30.92 13.59
N LEU A 165 5.30 -30.62 14.76
CA LEU A 165 6.71 -30.89 15.10
C LEU A 165 6.93 -32.34 15.58
N GLY A 166 5.86 -33.11 15.65
CA GLY A 166 5.88 -34.47 16.23
C GLY A 166 5.77 -34.41 17.77
N ASN A 167 5.48 -35.56 18.37
CA ASN A 167 5.56 -35.76 19.82
C ASN A 167 6.96 -36.13 20.24
#